data_a9b010addf204ef3a40cabd7691762b2
#
_entry.id   a9b010addf204ef3a40cabd7691762b2
#
_cell.length_a   1.000
_cell.length_b   1.000
_cell.length_c   1.000
_cell.angle_alpha   90.00
_cell.angle_beta   90.00
_cell.angle_gamma   90.00
#
_symmetry.space_group_name_H-M   'P 1'
#
loop_
_entity.id
_entity.type
_entity.pdbx_description
1 polymer ?
#
loop_
_entity_poly.entity_id
_entity_poly.type
_entity_poly.pdbx_seq_one_letter_code
_entity_poly.pdbx_strand_id
1 'polypeptide(L)'
;MKKKIVSVMMAAALAAALAGCSGELSNDYVTVTQYKGLEVPQPTPAEEVTDEQVEQVIQSNLSASSTQEEITDRAAQEGDVVNIDYTGSIDGEVFDGGSAEGADLELGSGSFIGATDDYAGFEEQIEGHNIGDEFDITVQFPDPYDRNPDMSGAVADFHIVLNSISKTVTPKLTDEWVQGISEKSKTVDEYREEIRSQIEDNMQASVEAELESSVQTALMENVEVKEYPEERVEELTQQMTDYYTQLAGMYGMELGEFVETYLQTTEEDFNAQIDESVRQGVALEEALKLIAEKQCLEPSDEEYEEAIAEYAEEAGVDDVETYTEQVGEDEVKLAVLRDKVTEYLVDQCIQVEQSDTSGAE
;
A
#
# COMPACT_ATOMS: atom_id res chain seq x y z
N MET A 1 -21.59 -8.72 12.52
CA MET A 1 -22.44 -8.87 11.97
C MET A 1 -22.84 -9.79 10.84
N LYS A 2 -23.81 -9.57 10.16
CA LYS A 2 -24.37 -10.58 9.23
C LYS A 2 -23.73 -10.38 7.85
N LYS A 3 -22.69 -11.17 7.53
CA LYS A 3 -22.13 -11.24 6.19
C LYS A 3 -23.26 -11.53 5.19
N LYS A 4 -23.62 -10.55 4.35
CA LYS A 4 -24.45 -10.80 3.18
C LYS A 4 -23.56 -11.49 2.16
N ILE A 5 -23.71 -12.81 2.04
CA ILE A 5 -23.17 -13.57 0.92
C ILE A 5 -23.91 -13.06 -0.32
N VAL A 6 -23.27 -12.24 -1.11
CA VAL A 6 -23.73 -11.87 -2.45
C VAL A 6 -23.54 -13.10 -3.31
N SER A 7 -24.61 -13.86 -3.49
CA SER A 7 -24.65 -14.94 -4.47
C SER A 7 -24.57 -14.31 -5.86
N VAL A 8 -23.45 -14.46 -6.52
CA VAL A 8 -23.30 -14.17 -7.94
C VAL A 8 -24.23 -15.11 -8.70
N MET A 9 -25.44 -14.64 -9.02
CA MET A 9 -26.31 -15.33 -9.95
C MET A 9 -25.85 -14.98 -11.36
N MET A 10 -25.28 -15.97 -12.02
CA MET A 10 -25.07 -16.00 -13.46
C MET A 10 -26.42 -15.78 -14.17
N ALA A 11 -26.70 -14.56 -14.58
CA ALA A 11 -27.84 -14.24 -15.44
C ALA A 11 -27.37 -14.22 -16.88
N ALA A 12 -27.59 -15.36 -17.57
CA ALA A 12 -27.40 -15.46 -18.99
C ALA A 12 -28.25 -14.41 -19.72
N ALA A 13 -27.64 -13.76 -20.70
CA ALA A 13 -28.15 -12.77 -21.61
C ALA A 13 -29.63 -12.96 -22.00
N LEU A 14 -30.46 -12.01 -21.62
CA LEU A 14 -31.63 -11.60 -22.37
C LEU A 14 -31.40 -10.10 -22.68
N ALA A 15 -30.86 -9.85 -23.85
CA ALA A 15 -30.93 -8.56 -24.49
C ALA A 15 -32.38 -8.24 -24.80
N ALA A 16 -33.13 -7.81 -23.80
CA ALA A 16 -34.38 -7.12 -23.96
C ALA A 16 -34.06 -5.65 -23.80
N ALA A 17 -34.11 -4.92 -24.89
CA ALA A 17 -34.10 -3.47 -24.94
C ALA A 17 -35.07 -2.90 -23.89
N LEU A 18 -34.60 -2.74 -22.68
CA LEU A 18 -35.12 -1.81 -21.70
C LEU A 18 -34.55 -0.42 -22.05
N ALA A 19 -34.97 0.12 -23.18
CA ALA A 19 -35.08 1.56 -23.35
C ALA A 19 -36.15 2.05 -22.36
N GLY A 20 -35.89 1.82 -21.08
CA GLY A 20 -36.60 2.39 -19.96
C GLY A 20 -35.92 3.73 -19.71
N CYS A 21 -36.63 4.82 -20.01
CA CYS A 21 -36.32 6.21 -19.76
C CYS A 21 -35.53 6.40 -18.46
N SER A 22 -34.20 6.22 -18.49
CA SER A 22 -33.31 6.93 -17.62
C SER A 22 -33.27 8.35 -18.17
N GLY A 23 -34.19 9.20 -17.70
CA GLY A 23 -34.17 10.59 -18.12
C GLY A 23 -32.80 11.14 -17.77
N GLU A 24 -32.19 11.83 -18.73
CA GLU A 24 -31.01 12.67 -18.54
C GLU A 24 -31.14 13.44 -17.24
N LEU A 25 -30.13 13.34 -16.38
CA LEU A 25 -30.02 14.11 -15.15
C LEU A 25 -29.10 15.28 -15.38
N SER A 26 -29.42 16.45 -14.86
CA SER A 26 -28.65 17.63 -15.17
C SER A 26 -28.76 18.67 -14.06
N ASN A 27 -27.63 19.26 -13.68
CA ASN A 27 -27.53 20.46 -12.87
C ASN A 27 -26.75 21.54 -13.62
N ASP A 28 -26.24 22.54 -12.91
CA ASP A 28 -25.45 23.61 -13.50
C ASP A 28 -24.07 23.15 -13.96
N TYR A 29 -23.53 22.09 -13.38
CA TYR A 29 -22.16 21.60 -13.56
C TYR A 29 -22.04 20.46 -14.55
N VAL A 30 -22.92 19.45 -14.45
CA VAL A 30 -22.83 18.24 -15.27
C VAL A 30 -24.19 17.84 -15.86
N THR A 31 -24.12 17.02 -16.90
CA THR A 31 -25.25 16.24 -17.42
C THR A 31 -24.86 14.77 -17.42
N VAL A 32 -25.67 13.92 -16.77
CA VAL A 32 -25.55 12.47 -16.79
C VAL A 32 -26.54 11.92 -17.79
N THR A 33 -26.03 11.40 -18.90
CA THR A 33 -26.85 10.89 -20.01
C THR A 33 -27.37 9.47 -19.76
N GLN A 34 -26.56 8.64 -19.08
CA GLN A 34 -26.91 7.31 -18.66
C GLN A 34 -26.26 6.94 -17.33
N TYR A 35 -26.98 6.29 -16.42
CA TYR A 35 -26.44 5.76 -15.14
C TYR A 35 -27.03 4.40 -14.76
N LYS A 36 -27.97 3.86 -15.56
CA LYS A 36 -28.53 2.49 -15.38
C LYS A 36 -28.12 1.62 -16.54
N GLY A 37 -27.82 0.36 -16.24
CA GLY A 37 -27.38 -0.59 -17.24
C GLY A 37 -26.08 -0.16 -17.92
N LEU A 38 -25.16 0.42 -17.14
CA LEU A 38 -23.79 0.69 -17.59
C LEU A 38 -23.13 -0.65 -17.93
N GLU A 39 -22.60 -0.77 -19.12
CA GLU A 39 -21.83 -1.95 -19.51
C GLU A 39 -20.41 -1.82 -18.95
N VAL A 40 -19.99 -2.79 -18.14
CA VAL A 40 -18.68 -2.83 -17.52
C VAL A 40 -18.00 -4.16 -17.78
N PRO A 41 -16.66 -4.21 -17.85
CA PRO A 41 -15.94 -5.46 -17.92
C PRO A 41 -16.31 -6.36 -16.73
N GLN A 42 -16.46 -7.66 -16.97
CA GLN A 42 -16.59 -8.61 -15.87
C GLN A 42 -15.26 -8.67 -15.13
N PRO A 43 -15.23 -8.43 -13.80
CA PRO A 43 -13.99 -8.53 -13.05
C PRO A 43 -13.44 -9.96 -13.08
N THR A 44 -12.13 -10.08 -12.95
CA THR A 44 -11.48 -11.39 -12.85
C THR A 44 -11.92 -12.06 -11.54
N PRO A 45 -12.56 -13.25 -11.59
CA PRO A 45 -12.98 -13.93 -10.37
C PRO A 45 -11.78 -14.20 -9.45
N ALA A 46 -11.97 -14.06 -8.14
CA ALA A 46 -10.98 -14.48 -7.18
C ALA A 46 -10.61 -15.95 -7.37
N GLU A 47 -9.32 -16.25 -7.43
CA GLU A 47 -8.83 -17.63 -7.49
C GLU A 47 -9.03 -18.33 -6.13
N GLU A 48 -9.07 -19.66 -6.12
CA GLU A 48 -9.12 -20.42 -4.87
C GLU A 48 -7.81 -20.23 -4.09
N VAL A 49 -7.92 -19.91 -2.80
CA VAL A 49 -6.76 -19.75 -1.92
C VAL A 49 -6.08 -21.09 -1.69
N THR A 50 -4.80 -21.15 -2.03
CA THR A 50 -3.99 -22.35 -1.88
C THR A 50 -3.41 -22.50 -0.47
N ASP A 51 -3.10 -23.75 -0.07
CA ASP A 51 -2.40 -24.01 1.20
C ASP A 51 -1.02 -23.32 1.25
N GLU A 52 -0.35 -23.16 0.10
CA GLU A 52 0.94 -22.48 0.00
C GLU A 52 0.84 -21.01 0.34
N GLN A 53 -0.18 -20.30 -0.12
CA GLN A 53 -0.44 -18.90 0.22
C GLN A 53 -0.70 -18.75 1.73
N VAL A 54 -1.51 -19.64 2.31
CA VAL A 54 -1.77 -19.66 3.76
C VAL A 54 -0.48 -19.85 4.56
N GLU A 55 0.33 -20.85 4.20
CA GLU A 55 1.60 -21.11 4.90
C GLU A 55 2.59 -19.95 4.71
N GLN A 56 2.60 -19.28 3.56
CA GLN A 56 3.45 -18.10 3.32
C GLN A 56 3.10 -16.94 4.26
N VAL A 57 1.81 -16.64 4.45
CA VAL A 57 1.37 -15.60 5.41
C VAL A 57 1.72 -16.02 6.83
N ILE A 58 1.53 -17.29 7.19
CA ILE A 58 1.90 -17.80 8.53
C ILE A 58 3.41 -17.67 8.76
N GLN A 59 4.25 -17.99 7.77
CA GLN A 59 5.70 -17.84 7.89
C GLN A 59 6.10 -16.36 8.04
N SER A 60 5.43 -15.47 7.33
CA SER A 60 5.63 -14.01 7.51
C SER A 60 5.29 -13.57 8.94
N ASN A 61 4.17 -14.03 9.49
CA ASN A 61 3.74 -13.71 10.85
C ASN A 61 4.69 -14.30 11.92
N LEU A 62 5.20 -15.50 11.69
CA LEU A 62 6.24 -16.10 12.54
C LEU A 62 7.53 -15.27 12.51
N SER A 63 7.95 -14.86 11.32
CA SER A 63 9.14 -14.03 11.14
C SER A 63 8.99 -12.67 11.81
N ALA A 64 7.82 -12.03 11.68
CA ALA A 64 7.49 -10.77 12.37
C ALA A 64 7.45 -10.91 13.89
N SER A 65 7.15 -12.12 14.39
CA SER A 65 7.16 -12.44 15.83
C SER A 65 8.54 -12.87 16.35
N SER A 66 9.58 -12.80 15.53
CA SER A 66 10.93 -13.15 15.94
C SER A 66 11.46 -12.22 17.03
N THR A 67 12.26 -12.77 17.92
CA THR A 67 12.93 -12.04 19.01
C THR A 67 14.44 -12.16 18.88
N GLN A 68 15.17 -11.22 19.47
CA GLN A 68 16.62 -11.27 19.56
C GLN A 68 17.02 -11.90 20.90
N GLU A 69 17.82 -12.94 20.85
CA GLU A 69 18.43 -13.60 22.02
C GLU A 69 19.92 -13.23 22.08
N GLU A 70 20.33 -12.57 23.15
CA GLU A 70 21.71 -12.13 23.32
C GLU A 70 22.66 -13.33 23.50
N ILE A 71 23.82 -13.28 22.84
CA ILE A 71 24.87 -14.30 22.89
C ILE A 71 26.10 -13.68 23.54
N THR A 72 26.48 -14.22 24.71
CA THR A 72 27.63 -13.69 25.50
C THR A 72 28.75 -14.71 25.70
N ASP A 73 28.55 -15.95 25.27
CA ASP A 73 29.42 -17.09 25.60
C ASP A 73 30.28 -17.61 24.43
N ARG A 74 30.17 -16.99 23.25
CA ARG A 74 30.94 -17.34 22.07
C ARG A 74 31.19 -16.15 21.15
N ALA A 75 32.11 -16.28 20.22
CA ALA A 75 32.35 -15.34 19.14
C ALA A 75 31.20 -15.31 18.11
N ALA A 76 31.13 -14.24 17.34
CA ALA A 76 30.19 -14.02 16.25
C ALA A 76 30.35 -15.09 15.16
N GLN A 77 29.24 -15.51 14.57
CA GLN A 77 29.15 -16.53 13.52
C GLN A 77 28.14 -16.11 12.47
N GLU A 78 28.22 -16.73 11.29
CA GLU A 78 27.20 -16.59 10.23
C GLU A 78 25.78 -16.79 10.78
N GLY A 79 24.86 -15.91 10.44
CA GLY A 79 23.46 -15.89 10.90
C GLY A 79 23.25 -15.19 12.26
N ASP A 80 24.29 -14.70 12.91
CA ASP A 80 24.14 -13.84 14.09
C ASP A 80 23.88 -12.39 13.66
N VAL A 81 23.12 -11.67 14.46
CA VAL A 81 22.96 -10.22 14.34
C VAL A 81 23.97 -9.56 15.29
N VAL A 82 24.89 -8.80 14.74
CA VAL A 82 25.88 -8.04 15.50
C VAL A 82 25.52 -6.58 15.53
N ASN A 83 25.74 -5.92 16.67
CA ASN A 83 25.68 -4.47 16.78
C ASN A 83 27.10 -3.94 16.77
N ILE A 84 27.41 -3.05 15.83
CA ILE A 84 28.76 -2.55 15.60
C ILE A 84 28.80 -1.03 15.49
N ASP A 85 29.93 -0.46 15.91
CA ASP A 85 30.35 0.86 15.45
C ASP A 85 31.40 0.64 14.36
N TYR A 86 31.35 1.44 13.30
CA TYR A 86 32.35 1.35 12.26
C TYR A 86 32.73 2.73 11.71
N THR A 87 33.98 2.86 11.27
CA THR A 87 34.49 4.05 10.59
C THR A 87 35.36 3.61 9.41
N GLY A 88 34.85 3.92 8.20
CA GLY A 88 35.51 3.60 6.94
C GLY A 88 36.36 4.74 6.40
N SER A 89 37.50 4.41 5.82
CA SER A 89 38.40 5.33 5.16
C SER A 89 38.94 4.75 3.84
N ILE A 90 39.18 5.62 2.86
CA ILE A 90 39.91 5.31 1.62
C ILE A 90 41.15 6.15 1.59
N ASP A 91 42.32 5.52 1.38
CA ASP A 91 43.64 6.18 1.45
C ASP A 91 43.88 6.99 2.76
N GLY A 92 43.22 6.59 3.86
CA GLY A 92 43.29 7.21 5.17
C GLY A 92 42.38 8.43 5.37
N GLU A 93 41.53 8.76 4.41
CA GLU A 93 40.49 9.80 4.52
C GLU A 93 39.13 9.17 4.75
N VAL A 94 38.40 9.58 5.80
CA VAL A 94 37.05 9.12 6.09
C VAL A 94 36.11 9.63 4.98
N PHE A 95 35.27 8.75 4.44
CA PHE A 95 34.34 9.11 3.37
C PHE A 95 32.91 9.22 3.90
N ASP A 96 32.09 9.99 3.19
CA ASP A 96 30.69 10.22 3.54
C ASP A 96 29.87 8.91 3.41
N GLY A 97 29.06 8.62 4.45
CA GLY A 97 28.32 7.35 4.55
C GLY A 97 29.17 6.13 4.98
N GLY A 98 30.49 6.32 5.23
CA GLY A 98 31.40 5.24 5.65
C GLY A 98 31.42 4.98 7.17
N SER A 99 30.61 5.67 7.98
CA SER A 99 30.63 5.55 9.43
C SER A 99 29.26 5.47 10.04
N ALA A 100 29.10 4.64 11.07
CA ALA A 100 27.91 4.60 11.90
C ALA A 100 28.25 4.11 13.30
N GLU A 101 27.43 4.47 14.28
CA GLU A 101 27.46 3.96 15.65
C GLU A 101 26.19 3.13 15.92
N GLY A 102 26.33 1.98 16.56
CA GLY A 102 25.22 1.12 16.95
C GLY A 102 24.45 0.50 15.77
N ALA A 103 25.14 0.24 14.67
CA ALA A 103 24.50 -0.38 13.48
C ALA A 103 24.30 -1.88 13.70
N ASP A 104 23.05 -2.34 13.45
CA ASP A 104 22.74 -3.77 13.46
C ASP A 104 23.03 -4.38 12.09
N LEU A 105 23.68 -5.55 12.08
CA LEU A 105 24.09 -6.27 10.90
C LEU A 105 23.92 -7.78 11.09
N GLU A 106 23.14 -8.45 10.23
CA GLU A 106 23.08 -9.90 10.18
C GLU A 106 24.25 -10.45 9.34
N LEU A 107 25.11 -11.24 9.95
CA LEU A 107 26.27 -11.84 9.28
C LEU A 107 25.84 -12.91 8.28
N GLY A 108 26.28 -12.78 7.04
CA GLY A 108 25.89 -13.63 5.92
C GLY A 108 24.67 -13.13 5.15
N SER A 109 24.11 -11.96 5.51
CA SER A 109 22.97 -11.34 4.80
C SER A 109 23.35 -10.79 3.43
N GLY A 110 24.61 -10.43 3.21
CA GLY A 110 25.09 -9.75 2.01
C GLY A 110 24.64 -8.28 1.93
N SER A 111 24.24 -7.68 3.06
CA SER A 111 23.78 -6.28 3.13
C SER A 111 24.89 -5.27 2.99
N PHE A 112 26.10 -5.66 3.36
CA PHE A 112 27.32 -4.85 3.28
C PHE A 112 28.17 -5.23 2.07
N ILE A 113 29.42 -4.75 2.03
CA ILE A 113 30.35 -4.98 0.92
C ILE A 113 30.73 -6.47 0.89
N GLY A 114 30.36 -7.15 -0.19
CA GLY A 114 30.65 -8.58 -0.39
C GLY A 114 32.12 -8.84 -0.71
N ALA A 115 32.50 -10.13 -0.69
CA ALA A 115 33.85 -10.57 -1.06
C ALA A 115 34.14 -10.31 -2.56
N THR A 116 35.40 -10.04 -2.87
CA THR A 116 35.96 -10.01 -4.21
C THR A 116 37.01 -11.10 -4.38
N ASP A 117 37.62 -11.20 -5.55
CA ASP A 117 38.71 -12.18 -5.77
C ASP A 117 39.91 -11.95 -4.85
N ASP A 118 40.14 -10.70 -4.43
CA ASP A 118 41.32 -10.31 -3.65
C ASP A 118 41.03 -9.99 -2.18
N TYR A 119 39.75 -9.71 -1.80
CA TYR A 119 39.34 -9.29 -0.46
C TYR A 119 38.13 -10.08 0.04
N ALA A 120 38.15 -10.50 1.31
CA ALA A 120 36.97 -11.06 1.98
C ALA A 120 35.90 -9.99 2.17
N GLY A 121 34.63 -10.41 2.27
CA GLY A 121 33.52 -9.50 2.50
C GLY A 121 33.54 -8.86 3.88
N PHE A 122 32.82 -7.75 4.02
CA PHE A 122 32.71 -7.01 5.28
C PHE A 122 32.20 -7.91 6.42
N GLU A 123 31.13 -8.64 6.19
CA GLU A 123 30.46 -9.51 7.16
C GLU A 123 31.34 -10.70 7.53
N GLU A 124 32.00 -11.33 6.54
CA GLU A 124 32.89 -12.46 6.74
C GLU A 124 34.08 -12.14 7.66
N GLN A 125 34.56 -10.89 7.65
CA GLN A 125 35.70 -10.49 8.46
C GLN A 125 35.32 -10.18 9.91
N ILE A 126 34.03 -10.06 10.25
CA ILE A 126 33.53 -9.89 11.62
C ILE A 126 33.38 -11.24 12.32
N GLU A 127 33.20 -12.32 11.58
CA GLU A 127 33.08 -13.65 12.15
C GLU A 127 34.33 -14.02 12.98
N GLY A 128 34.10 -14.66 14.11
CA GLY A 128 35.16 -15.09 15.03
C GLY A 128 35.59 -14.05 16.03
N HIS A 129 35.11 -12.81 15.95
CA HIS A 129 35.35 -11.76 16.95
C HIS A 129 34.38 -11.87 18.12
N ASN A 130 34.82 -11.40 19.30
CA ASN A 130 34.00 -11.42 20.52
C ASN A 130 33.47 -10.01 20.84
N ILE A 131 32.46 -9.96 21.68
CA ILE A 131 31.93 -8.68 22.20
C ILE A 131 33.05 -7.88 22.85
N GLY A 132 33.14 -6.61 22.48
CA GLY A 132 34.14 -5.66 22.93
C GLY A 132 35.45 -5.70 22.16
N ASP A 133 35.61 -6.53 21.14
CA ASP A 133 36.77 -6.51 20.26
C ASP A 133 36.73 -5.24 19.39
N GLU A 134 37.90 -4.64 19.23
CA GLU A 134 38.19 -3.55 18.31
C GLU A 134 39.20 -4.05 17.28
N PHE A 135 38.90 -3.93 15.99
CA PHE A 135 39.72 -4.48 14.92
C PHE A 135 39.53 -3.72 13.61
N ASP A 136 40.50 -3.87 12.72
CA ASP A 136 40.44 -3.28 11.38
C ASP A 136 40.22 -4.38 10.34
N ILE A 137 39.35 -4.07 9.34
CA ILE A 137 39.13 -4.91 8.18
C ILE A 137 39.37 -4.11 6.89
N THR A 138 39.73 -4.79 5.84
CA THR A 138 39.89 -4.20 4.51
C THR A 138 38.95 -4.86 3.53
N VAL A 139 38.20 -4.07 2.80
CA VAL A 139 37.24 -4.52 1.77
C VAL A 139 37.47 -3.79 0.46
N GLN A 140 36.98 -4.36 -0.63
CA GLN A 140 36.98 -3.70 -1.93
C GLN A 140 35.54 -3.50 -2.41
N PHE A 141 35.20 -2.27 -2.77
CA PHE A 141 33.90 -1.99 -3.40
C PHE A 141 33.78 -2.73 -4.74
N PRO A 142 32.60 -3.21 -5.10
CA PRO A 142 32.39 -3.83 -6.40
C PRO A 142 32.68 -2.86 -7.56
N ASP A 143 32.99 -3.41 -8.72
CA ASP A 143 33.16 -2.64 -9.94
C ASP A 143 32.29 -3.27 -11.05
N PRO A 144 31.20 -2.59 -11.48
CA PRO A 144 30.72 -1.26 -11.05
C PRO A 144 30.08 -1.24 -9.66
N TYR A 145 30.10 -0.08 -8.97
CA TYR A 145 29.37 0.20 -7.75
C TYR A 145 28.26 1.23 -8.03
N ASP A 146 27.05 0.75 -8.29
CA ASP A 146 25.94 1.59 -8.77
C ASP A 146 25.48 2.66 -7.78
N ARG A 147 25.62 2.41 -6.45
CA ARG A 147 25.26 3.38 -5.41
C ARG A 147 26.16 4.62 -5.38
N ASN A 148 27.44 4.45 -5.71
CA ASN A 148 28.41 5.53 -5.83
C ASN A 148 29.49 5.12 -6.84
N PRO A 149 29.35 5.49 -8.12
CA PRO A 149 30.29 5.12 -9.19
C PRO A 149 31.74 5.58 -8.95
N ASP A 150 31.94 6.66 -8.19
CA ASP A 150 33.28 7.19 -7.87
C ASP A 150 34.06 6.26 -6.91
N MET A 151 33.36 5.36 -6.23
CA MET A 151 33.95 4.36 -5.32
C MET A 151 34.11 2.99 -5.97
N SER A 152 33.77 2.82 -7.27
CA SER A 152 33.89 1.54 -7.97
C SER A 152 35.31 1.00 -7.90
N GLY A 153 35.46 -0.24 -7.39
CA GLY A 153 36.76 -0.92 -7.25
C GLY A 153 37.69 -0.33 -6.19
N ALA A 154 37.28 0.71 -5.45
CA ALA A 154 38.09 1.32 -4.40
C ALA A 154 38.28 0.34 -3.24
N VAL A 155 39.47 0.38 -2.62
CA VAL A 155 39.78 -0.38 -1.40
C VAL A 155 39.57 0.54 -0.20
N ALA A 156 38.81 0.07 0.78
CA ALA A 156 38.53 0.80 2.01
C ALA A 156 38.92 0.00 3.24
N ASP A 157 39.48 0.70 4.21
CA ASP A 157 39.78 0.18 5.54
C ASP A 157 38.66 0.63 6.51
N PHE A 158 38.16 -0.30 7.29
CA PHE A 158 37.15 -0.02 8.32
C PHE A 158 37.68 -0.39 9.70
N HIS A 159 37.59 0.54 10.61
CA HIS A 159 37.79 0.30 12.05
C HIS A 159 36.41 -0.10 12.64
N ILE A 160 36.32 -1.24 13.31
CA ILE A 160 35.11 -1.83 13.85
C ILE A 160 35.22 -2.03 15.34
N VAL A 161 34.13 -1.71 16.06
CA VAL A 161 33.92 -2.08 17.46
C VAL A 161 32.69 -3.00 17.51
N LEU A 162 32.84 -4.20 18.05
CA LEU A 162 31.76 -5.17 18.19
C LEU A 162 31.07 -4.97 19.54
N ASN A 163 29.87 -4.36 19.54
CA ASN A 163 29.16 -3.96 20.76
C ASN A 163 28.35 -5.12 21.36
N SER A 164 27.64 -5.88 20.53
CA SER A 164 26.86 -7.03 20.98
C SER A 164 26.70 -8.08 19.89
N ILE A 165 26.36 -9.29 20.29
CA ILE A 165 26.02 -10.40 19.41
C ILE A 165 24.64 -10.91 19.86
N SER A 166 23.72 -11.08 18.93
CA SER A 166 22.42 -11.68 19.18
C SER A 166 22.08 -12.67 18.07
N LYS A 167 21.08 -13.49 18.35
CA LYS A 167 20.54 -14.44 17.39
C LYS A 167 19.06 -14.20 17.23
N THR A 168 18.60 -14.12 15.99
CA THR A 168 17.18 -14.09 15.68
C THR A 168 16.56 -15.45 15.99
N VAL A 169 15.57 -15.45 16.87
CA VAL A 169 14.80 -16.65 17.23
C VAL A 169 13.38 -16.50 16.74
N THR A 170 13.09 -17.20 15.65
CA THR A 170 11.73 -17.28 15.11
C THR A 170 10.94 -18.32 15.88
N PRO A 171 9.76 -17.98 16.43
CA PRO A 171 8.95 -18.94 17.16
C PRO A 171 8.47 -20.07 16.23
N LYS A 172 8.12 -21.18 16.84
CA LYS A 172 7.50 -22.29 16.10
C LYS A 172 5.99 -22.11 16.07
N LEU A 173 5.38 -22.52 14.97
CA LEU A 173 3.94 -22.58 14.85
C LEU A 173 3.38 -23.64 15.82
N THR A 174 2.76 -23.19 16.90
CA THR A 174 2.17 -24.01 17.95
C THR A 174 0.87 -23.39 18.43
N ASP A 175 -0.02 -24.18 19.04
CA ASP A 175 -1.26 -23.66 19.61
C ASP A 175 -1.00 -22.57 20.67
N GLU A 176 0.10 -22.67 21.43
CA GLU A 176 0.48 -21.65 22.41
C GLU A 176 0.84 -20.31 21.75
N TRP A 177 1.62 -20.36 20.64
CA TRP A 177 1.95 -19.18 19.87
C TRP A 177 0.69 -18.55 19.26
N VAL A 178 -0.20 -19.36 18.66
CA VAL A 178 -1.47 -18.90 18.09
C VAL A 178 -2.31 -18.16 19.13
N GLN A 179 -2.43 -18.73 20.36
CA GLN A 179 -3.17 -18.09 21.45
C GLN A 179 -2.57 -16.77 21.92
N GLY A 180 -1.28 -16.57 21.65
CA GLY A 180 -0.58 -15.31 21.97
C GLY A 180 -0.79 -14.20 20.95
N ILE A 181 -1.17 -14.53 19.69
CA ILE A 181 -1.25 -13.56 18.60
C ILE A 181 -2.64 -13.40 17.99
N SER A 182 -3.52 -14.42 18.12
CA SER A 182 -4.88 -14.38 17.59
C SER A 182 -5.91 -14.30 18.70
N GLU A 183 -6.84 -13.37 18.57
CA GLU A 183 -8.03 -13.30 19.43
C GLU A 183 -9.10 -14.31 19.02
N LYS A 184 -9.11 -14.74 17.75
CA LYS A 184 -10.13 -15.59 17.14
C LYS A 184 -9.77 -17.07 17.24
N SER A 185 -8.52 -17.43 16.94
CA SER A 185 -8.04 -18.81 16.86
C SER A 185 -7.33 -19.27 18.13
N LYS A 186 -7.44 -20.56 18.47
CA LYS A 186 -6.82 -21.16 19.64
C LYS A 186 -5.91 -22.36 19.30
N THR A 187 -6.00 -22.86 18.08
CA THR A 187 -5.20 -23.95 17.55
C THR A 187 -4.58 -23.59 16.22
N VAL A 188 -3.53 -24.29 15.83
CA VAL A 188 -2.87 -24.11 14.53
C VAL A 188 -3.84 -24.33 13.37
N ASP A 189 -4.73 -25.32 13.48
CA ASP A 189 -5.69 -25.60 12.42
C ASP A 189 -6.73 -24.48 12.29
N GLU A 190 -7.24 -23.96 13.41
CA GLU A 190 -8.14 -22.77 13.40
C GLU A 190 -7.44 -21.55 12.82
N TYR A 191 -6.17 -21.35 13.12
CA TYR A 191 -5.39 -20.24 12.60
C TYR A 191 -5.19 -20.31 11.08
N ARG A 192 -4.95 -21.51 10.54
CA ARG A 192 -4.90 -21.70 9.09
C ARG A 192 -6.21 -21.32 8.41
N GLU A 193 -7.34 -21.69 9.00
CA GLU A 193 -8.66 -21.29 8.47
C GLU A 193 -8.90 -19.79 8.63
N GLU A 194 -8.46 -19.17 9.71
CA GLU A 194 -8.51 -17.71 9.88
C GLU A 194 -7.72 -16.98 8.80
N ILE A 195 -6.45 -17.39 8.56
CA ILE A 195 -5.61 -16.79 7.52
C ILE A 195 -6.21 -17.03 6.12
N ARG A 196 -6.72 -18.24 5.85
CA ARG A 196 -7.42 -18.53 4.59
C ARG A 196 -8.58 -17.58 4.38
N SER A 197 -9.46 -17.43 5.36
CA SER A 197 -10.59 -16.52 5.30
C SER A 197 -10.15 -15.06 5.09
N GLN A 198 -9.06 -14.62 5.72
CA GLN A 198 -8.52 -13.27 5.50
C GLN A 198 -8.03 -13.07 4.07
N ILE A 199 -7.33 -14.06 3.49
CA ILE A 199 -6.89 -13.99 2.09
C ILE A 199 -8.10 -13.97 1.15
N GLU A 200 -9.10 -14.83 1.37
CA GLU A 200 -10.34 -14.89 0.59
C GLU A 200 -11.12 -13.55 0.67
N ASP A 201 -11.28 -13.00 1.88
CA ASP A 201 -11.95 -11.72 2.10
C ASP A 201 -11.21 -10.58 1.37
N ASN A 202 -9.86 -10.55 1.41
CA ASN A 202 -9.05 -9.55 0.71
C ASN A 202 -9.14 -9.69 -0.82
N MET A 203 -9.10 -10.91 -1.33
CA MET A 203 -9.24 -11.16 -2.76
C MET A 203 -10.64 -10.77 -3.26
N GLN A 204 -11.67 -11.07 -2.48
CA GLN A 204 -13.04 -10.68 -2.79
C GLN A 204 -13.20 -9.15 -2.77
N ALA A 205 -12.64 -8.46 -1.78
CA ALA A 205 -12.64 -7.00 -1.72
C ALA A 205 -11.93 -6.37 -2.93
N SER A 206 -10.86 -7.01 -3.42
CA SER A 206 -10.17 -6.55 -4.65
C SER A 206 -11.06 -6.68 -5.89
N VAL A 207 -11.80 -7.78 -6.01
CA VAL A 207 -12.77 -7.99 -7.11
C VAL A 207 -13.90 -6.96 -7.05
N GLU A 208 -14.41 -6.67 -5.86
CA GLU A 208 -15.45 -5.65 -5.65
C GLU A 208 -14.93 -4.25 -6.00
N ALA A 209 -13.73 -3.89 -5.57
CA ALA A 209 -13.11 -2.61 -5.89
C ALA A 209 -12.84 -2.45 -7.41
N GLU A 210 -12.44 -3.53 -8.12
CA GLU A 210 -12.31 -3.52 -9.58
C GLU A 210 -13.64 -3.23 -10.27
N LEU A 211 -14.72 -3.84 -9.80
CA LEU A 211 -16.06 -3.63 -10.34
C LEU A 211 -16.56 -2.21 -10.07
N GLU A 212 -16.38 -1.70 -8.86
CA GLU A 212 -16.72 -0.31 -8.49
C GLU A 212 -15.97 0.72 -9.35
N SER A 213 -14.66 0.52 -9.52
CA SER A 213 -13.84 1.37 -10.39
C SER A 213 -14.32 1.34 -11.84
N SER A 214 -14.67 0.14 -12.35
CA SER A 214 -15.19 -0.03 -13.70
C SER A 214 -16.54 0.67 -13.90
N VAL A 215 -17.41 0.61 -12.89
CA VAL A 215 -18.71 1.28 -12.90
C VAL A 215 -18.55 2.81 -12.86
N GLN A 216 -17.64 3.32 -12.04
CA GLN A 216 -17.36 4.77 -11.99
C GLN A 216 -16.77 5.27 -13.32
N THR A 217 -15.87 4.49 -13.93
CA THR A 217 -15.31 4.80 -15.25
C THR A 217 -16.41 4.83 -16.32
N ALA A 218 -17.27 3.81 -16.37
CA ALA A 218 -18.38 3.75 -17.30
C ALA A 218 -19.43 4.86 -17.06
N LEU A 219 -19.63 5.27 -15.80
CA LEU A 219 -20.44 6.45 -15.49
C LEU A 219 -19.82 7.71 -16.08
N MET A 220 -18.51 7.94 -15.87
CA MET A 220 -17.83 9.14 -16.36
C MET A 220 -17.83 9.26 -17.89
N GLU A 221 -17.85 8.16 -18.63
CA GLU A 221 -18.06 8.17 -20.09
C GLU A 221 -19.43 8.70 -20.50
N ASN A 222 -20.40 8.71 -19.57
CA ASN A 222 -21.76 9.21 -19.75
C ASN A 222 -22.01 10.54 -19.02
N VAL A 223 -20.95 11.24 -18.58
CA VAL A 223 -21.02 12.54 -17.95
C VAL A 223 -20.49 13.62 -18.90
N GLU A 224 -21.33 14.58 -19.20
CA GLU A 224 -20.95 15.80 -19.94
C GLU A 224 -20.73 16.94 -18.94
N VAL A 225 -19.52 17.42 -18.82
CA VAL A 225 -19.18 18.56 -17.95
C VAL A 225 -19.55 19.87 -18.66
N LYS A 226 -20.28 20.73 -18.00
CA LYS A 226 -20.68 22.08 -18.47
C LYS A 226 -19.79 23.15 -17.87
N GLU A 227 -19.61 23.07 -16.57
CA GLU A 227 -18.83 24.03 -15.78
C GLU A 227 -18.33 23.28 -14.52
N TYR A 228 -17.26 23.77 -13.93
CA TYR A 228 -16.78 23.23 -12.66
C TYR A 228 -17.15 24.17 -11.50
N PRO A 229 -17.50 23.66 -10.31
CA PRO A 229 -17.56 24.46 -9.10
C PRO A 229 -16.13 24.87 -8.70
N GLU A 230 -15.63 25.99 -9.25
CA GLU A 230 -14.21 26.37 -9.15
C GLU A 230 -13.72 26.48 -7.70
N GLU A 231 -14.57 26.89 -6.76
CA GLU A 231 -14.22 26.93 -5.33
C GLU A 231 -13.87 25.54 -4.80
N ARG A 232 -14.61 24.51 -5.22
CA ARG A 232 -14.34 23.11 -4.84
C ARG A 232 -13.08 22.58 -5.52
N VAL A 233 -12.85 22.95 -6.77
CA VAL A 233 -11.62 22.59 -7.50
C VAL A 233 -10.40 23.21 -6.83
N GLU A 234 -10.44 24.50 -6.49
CA GLU A 234 -9.36 25.18 -5.80
C GLU A 234 -9.07 24.55 -4.42
N GLU A 235 -10.10 24.24 -3.64
CA GLU A 235 -9.98 23.59 -2.34
C GLU A 235 -9.25 22.23 -2.44
N LEU A 236 -9.72 21.33 -3.31
CA LEU A 236 -9.15 20.01 -3.46
C LEU A 236 -7.74 20.04 -4.08
N THR A 237 -7.49 20.96 -5.03
CA THR A 237 -6.15 21.16 -5.60
C THR A 237 -5.17 21.59 -4.52
N GLN A 238 -5.59 22.51 -3.64
CA GLN A 238 -4.76 22.95 -2.52
C GLN A 238 -4.49 21.82 -1.53
N GLN A 239 -5.50 21.03 -1.16
CA GLN A 239 -5.34 19.90 -0.25
C GLN A 239 -4.36 18.88 -0.80
N MET A 240 -4.46 18.51 -2.08
CA MET A 240 -3.52 17.58 -2.71
C MET A 240 -2.09 18.16 -2.77
N THR A 241 -1.95 19.43 -3.11
CA THR A 241 -0.63 20.08 -3.16
C THR A 241 0.01 20.13 -1.77
N ASP A 242 -0.77 20.47 -0.74
CA ASP A 242 -0.32 20.51 0.65
C ASP A 242 0.12 19.11 1.14
N TYR A 243 -0.63 18.07 0.80
CA TYR A 243 -0.27 16.68 1.11
C TYR A 243 1.10 16.30 0.53
N TYR A 244 1.33 16.54 -0.76
CA TYR A 244 2.62 16.22 -1.39
C TYR A 244 3.75 17.11 -0.89
N THR A 245 3.47 18.37 -0.55
CA THR A 245 4.44 19.29 0.07
C THR A 245 4.87 18.77 1.45
N GLN A 246 3.91 18.31 2.25
CA GLN A 246 4.22 17.71 3.54
C GLN A 246 5.02 16.40 3.39
N LEU A 247 4.66 15.57 2.42
CA LEU A 247 5.38 14.34 2.12
C LEU A 247 6.84 14.65 1.70
N ALA A 248 7.06 15.60 0.80
CA ALA A 248 8.40 16.05 0.41
C ALA A 248 9.22 16.55 1.64
N GLY A 249 8.57 17.32 2.52
CA GLY A 249 9.18 17.78 3.77
C GLY A 249 9.65 16.66 4.70
N MET A 250 8.95 15.52 4.72
CA MET A 250 9.39 14.33 5.49
C MET A 250 10.69 13.73 4.95
N TYR A 251 10.97 13.90 3.66
CA TYR A 251 12.24 13.51 3.02
C TYR A 251 13.29 14.63 3.04
N GLY A 252 12.97 15.78 3.65
CA GLY A 252 13.88 16.94 3.70
C GLY A 252 14.04 17.68 2.37
N MET A 253 13.05 17.55 1.47
CA MET A 253 13.07 18.09 0.11
C MET A 253 11.99 19.16 -0.08
N GLU A 254 12.19 20.04 -1.07
CA GLU A 254 11.11 20.87 -1.62
C GLU A 254 10.25 20.05 -2.59
N LEU A 255 8.99 20.45 -2.81
CA LEU A 255 8.04 19.71 -3.65
C LEU A 255 8.60 19.42 -5.05
N GLY A 256 9.21 20.41 -5.71
CA GLY A 256 9.75 20.26 -7.07
C GLY A 256 10.86 19.19 -7.13
N GLU A 257 11.78 19.19 -6.14
CA GLU A 257 12.87 18.20 -6.04
C GLU A 257 12.32 16.79 -5.77
N PHE A 258 11.31 16.69 -4.90
CA PHE A 258 10.63 15.43 -4.59
C PHE A 258 9.94 14.85 -5.84
N VAL A 259 9.19 15.67 -6.55
CA VAL A 259 8.47 15.29 -7.78
C VAL A 259 9.43 14.82 -8.87
N GLU A 260 10.55 15.53 -9.11
CA GLU A 260 11.56 15.13 -10.09
C GLU A 260 12.25 13.82 -9.70
N THR A 261 12.59 13.66 -8.41
CA THR A 261 13.37 12.52 -7.91
C THR A 261 12.54 11.24 -7.82
N TYR A 262 11.35 11.31 -7.24
CA TYR A 262 10.53 10.13 -6.93
C TYR A 262 9.41 9.87 -7.92
N LEU A 263 8.81 10.92 -8.51
CA LEU A 263 7.73 10.78 -9.47
C LEU A 263 8.20 10.87 -10.92
N GLN A 264 9.47 11.22 -11.15
CA GLN A 264 10.12 11.29 -12.46
C GLN A 264 9.36 12.19 -13.46
N THR A 265 8.77 13.28 -12.97
CA THR A 265 8.04 14.28 -13.75
C THR A 265 8.46 15.68 -13.33
N THR A 266 8.07 16.70 -14.08
CA THR A 266 8.30 18.11 -13.68
C THR A 266 7.21 18.59 -12.73
N GLU A 267 7.52 19.59 -11.89
CA GLU A 267 6.52 20.22 -11.02
C GLU A 267 5.36 20.83 -11.81
N GLU A 268 5.60 21.36 -13.02
CA GLU A 268 4.57 21.89 -13.91
C GLU A 268 3.62 20.78 -14.39
N ASP A 269 4.15 19.65 -14.88
CA ASP A 269 3.35 18.51 -15.34
C ASP A 269 2.61 17.86 -14.17
N PHE A 270 3.24 17.77 -13.00
CA PHE A 270 2.62 17.26 -11.78
C PHE A 270 1.42 18.12 -11.36
N ASN A 271 1.57 19.45 -11.31
CA ASN A 271 0.47 20.36 -10.99
C ASN A 271 -0.67 20.28 -12.02
N ALA A 272 -0.34 20.12 -13.31
CA ALA A 272 -1.35 19.88 -14.35
C ALA A 272 -2.11 18.56 -14.16
N GLN A 273 -1.42 17.49 -13.75
CA GLN A 273 -2.05 16.21 -13.44
C GLN A 273 -2.95 16.29 -12.20
N ILE A 274 -2.54 17.02 -11.17
CA ILE A 274 -3.41 17.28 -10.00
C ILE A 274 -4.68 18.00 -10.44
N ASP A 275 -4.58 19.12 -11.18
CA ASP A 275 -5.75 19.88 -11.63
C ASP A 275 -6.70 19.00 -12.46
N GLU A 276 -6.18 18.20 -13.39
CA GLU A 276 -6.99 17.26 -14.19
C GLU A 276 -7.68 16.21 -13.33
N SER A 277 -6.96 15.58 -12.40
CA SER A 277 -7.51 14.56 -11.49
C SER A 277 -8.59 15.14 -10.58
N VAL A 278 -8.35 16.31 -10.03
CA VAL A 278 -9.32 17.02 -9.18
C VAL A 278 -10.58 17.36 -9.97
N ARG A 279 -10.45 17.89 -11.18
CA ARG A 279 -11.62 18.21 -12.04
C ARG A 279 -12.42 16.95 -12.38
N GLN A 280 -11.77 15.84 -12.67
CA GLN A 280 -12.44 14.55 -12.90
C GLN A 280 -13.17 14.08 -11.63
N GLY A 281 -12.53 14.17 -10.47
CA GLY A 281 -13.14 13.85 -9.19
C GLY A 281 -14.36 14.68 -8.87
N VAL A 282 -14.28 16.00 -9.07
CA VAL A 282 -15.40 16.94 -8.86
C VAL A 282 -16.56 16.67 -9.84
N ALA A 283 -16.26 16.31 -11.09
CA ALA A 283 -17.31 15.95 -12.05
C ALA A 283 -18.03 14.65 -11.64
N LEU A 284 -17.29 13.67 -11.15
CA LEU A 284 -17.86 12.44 -10.58
C LEU A 284 -18.71 12.75 -9.34
N GLU A 285 -18.21 13.56 -8.41
CA GLU A 285 -18.94 14.01 -7.23
C GLU A 285 -20.30 14.60 -7.59
N GLU A 286 -20.35 15.51 -8.56
CA GLU A 286 -21.59 16.14 -9.03
C GLU A 286 -22.53 15.13 -9.73
N ALA A 287 -22.00 14.18 -10.47
CA ALA A 287 -22.79 13.13 -11.09
C ALA A 287 -23.42 12.21 -10.02
N LEU A 288 -22.66 11.81 -9.00
CA LEU A 288 -23.15 10.98 -7.90
C LEU A 288 -24.22 11.69 -7.08
N LYS A 289 -24.06 12.98 -6.78
CA LYS A 289 -25.09 13.81 -6.12
C LYS A 289 -26.41 13.82 -6.90
N LEU A 290 -26.36 14.01 -8.20
CA LEU A 290 -27.54 13.97 -9.07
C LEU A 290 -28.26 12.62 -9.03
N ILE A 291 -27.50 11.52 -9.05
CA ILE A 291 -28.04 10.18 -8.97
C ILE A 291 -28.66 9.90 -7.60
N ALA A 292 -27.97 10.32 -6.53
CA ALA A 292 -28.46 10.18 -5.17
C ALA A 292 -29.80 10.88 -4.98
N GLU A 293 -29.91 12.13 -5.39
CA GLU A 293 -31.16 12.91 -5.34
C GLU A 293 -32.27 12.22 -6.14
N LYS A 294 -31.97 11.77 -7.36
CA LYS A 294 -32.94 11.12 -8.25
C LYS A 294 -33.45 9.79 -7.73
N GLN A 295 -32.59 9.00 -7.08
CA GLN A 295 -32.91 7.66 -6.61
C GLN A 295 -33.27 7.63 -5.12
N CYS A 296 -33.24 8.79 -4.44
CA CYS A 296 -33.46 8.92 -2.98
C CYS A 296 -32.47 8.03 -2.19
N LEU A 297 -31.18 8.14 -2.56
CA LEU A 297 -30.07 7.38 -1.96
C LEU A 297 -29.30 8.21 -0.92
N GLU A 298 -29.80 9.35 -0.51
CA GLU A 298 -29.18 10.11 0.58
C GLU A 298 -29.11 9.22 1.83
N PRO A 299 -27.94 9.09 2.46
CA PRO A 299 -27.81 8.32 3.68
C PRO A 299 -28.71 8.86 4.79
N SER A 300 -29.39 7.96 5.52
CA SER A 300 -30.05 8.33 6.76
C SER A 300 -29.02 8.57 7.87
N ASP A 301 -29.43 9.22 8.95
CA ASP A 301 -28.58 9.48 10.11
C ASP A 301 -27.99 8.16 10.67
N GLU A 302 -28.75 7.07 10.69
CA GLU A 302 -28.32 5.75 11.17
C GLU A 302 -27.27 5.13 10.25
N GLU A 303 -27.49 5.18 8.91
CA GLU A 303 -26.50 4.69 7.93
C GLU A 303 -25.21 5.51 7.96
N TYR A 304 -25.32 6.82 8.19
CA TYR A 304 -24.17 7.70 8.33
C TYR A 304 -23.37 7.35 9.60
N GLU A 305 -24.04 7.17 10.76
CA GLU A 305 -23.38 6.80 12.02
C GLU A 305 -22.68 5.44 11.92
N GLU A 306 -23.28 4.46 11.23
CA GLU A 306 -22.66 3.14 10.99
C GLU A 306 -21.43 3.25 10.09
N ALA A 307 -21.54 3.93 8.95
CA ALA A 307 -20.46 4.05 7.97
C ALA A 307 -19.25 4.82 8.54
N ILE A 308 -19.49 5.91 9.27
CA ILE A 308 -18.39 6.68 9.86
C ILE A 308 -17.65 5.89 10.96
N ALA A 309 -18.35 5.03 11.70
CA ALA A 309 -17.72 4.16 12.69
C ALA A 309 -16.81 3.12 11.99
N GLU A 310 -17.23 2.60 10.84
CA GLU A 310 -16.44 1.67 10.03
C GLU A 310 -15.21 2.37 9.45
N TYR A 311 -15.35 3.57 8.89
CA TYR A 311 -14.22 4.36 8.38
C TYR A 311 -13.20 4.72 9.46
N ALA A 312 -13.65 5.07 10.67
CA ALA A 312 -12.76 5.36 11.79
C ALA A 312 -11.98 4.11 12.22
N GLU A 313 -12.63 2.93 12.29
CA GLU A 313 -12.00 1.65 12.59
C GLU A 313 -10.97 1.28 11.52
N GLU A 314 -11.30 1.41 10.24
CA GLU A 314 -10.38 1.14 9.12
C GLU A 314 -9.17 2.09 9.10
N ALA A 315 -9.38 3.35 9.47
CA ALA A 315 -8.30 4.33 9.60
C ALA A 315 -7.46 4.15 10.88
N GLY A 316 -7.84 3.22 11.77
CA GLY A 316 -7.15 3.00 13.04
C GLY A 316 -7.36 4.15 14.05
N VAL A 317 -8.46 4.88 13.92
CA VAL A 317 -8.85 5.97 14.82
C VAL A 317 -9.91 5.45 15.81
N ASP A 318 -9.60 5.48 17.10
CA ASP A 318 -10.45 4.87 18.14
C ASP A 318 -11.81 5.58 18.34
N ASP A 319 -11.97 6.81 17.84
CA ASP A 319 -13.09 7.67 18.11
C ASP A 319 -13.58 8.41 16.86
N VAL A 320 -14.86 8.26 16.59
CA VAL A 320 -15.57 8.83 15.43
C VAL A 320 -15.47 10.37 15.37
N GLU A 321 -15.53 11.04 16.55
CA GLU A 321 -15.44 12.52 16.62
C GLU A 321 -14.04 12.99 16.14
N THR A 322 -12.99 12.30 16.62
CA THR A 322 -11.61 12.55 16.19
C THR A 322 -11.42 12.32 14.69
N TYR A 323 -11.99 11.24 14.15
CA TYR A 323 -11.93 10.95 12.71
C TYR A 323 -12.63 12.07 11.90
N THR A 324 -13.84 12.47 12.32
CA THR A 324 -14.62 13.52 11.65
C THR A 324 -13.91 14.89 11.70
N GLU A 325 -13.25 15.21 12.82
CA GLU A 325 -12.46 16.46 12.92
C GLU A 325 -11.24 16.44 12.02
N GLN A 326 -10.61 15.29 11.80
CA GLN A 326 -9.44 15.14 10.91
C GLN A 326 -9.79 15.20 9.43
N VAL A 327 -10.89 14.55 9.03
CA VAL A 327 -11.31 14.43 7.64
C VAL A 327 -12.21 15.60 7.21
N GLY A 328 -13.05 16.09 8.11
CA GLY A 328 -14.09 17.07 7.83
C GLY A 328 -15.46 16.42 7.65
N GLU A 329 -16.48 16.97 8.32
CA GLU A 329 -17.84 16.40 8.32
C GLU A 329 -18.45 16.30 6.92
N ASP A 330 -18.25 17.31 6.07
CA ASP A 330 -18.80 17.33 4.72
C ASP A 330 -18.12 16.31 3.80
N GLU A 331 -16.80 16.08 3.97
CA GLU A 331 -16.06 15.06 3.23
C GLU A 331 -16.50 13.64 3.63
N VAL A 332 -16.73 13.40 4.91
CA VAL A 332 -17.25 12.12 5.37
C VAL A 332 -18.65 11.85 4.84
N LYS A 333 -19.53 12.86 4.87
CA LYS A 333 -20.89 12.73 4.27
C LYS A 333 -20.83 12.42 2.78
N LEU A 334 -19.90 13.06 2.08
CA LEU A 334 -19.69 12.82 0.65
C LEU A 334 -19.16 11.40 0.39
N ALA A 335 -18.24 10.91 1.22
CA ALA A 335 -17.72 9.55 1.11
C ALA A 335 -18.85 8.52 1.29
N VAL A 336 -19.67 8.65 2.34
CA VAL A 336 -20.81 7.75 2.58
C VAL A 336 -21.83 7.79 1.43
N LEU A 337 -22.11 8.98 0.90
CA LEU A 337 -22.99 9.14 -0.26
C LEU A 337 -22.39 8.47 -1.50
N ARG A 338 -21.10 8.66 -1.75
CA ARG A 338 -20.38 8.05 -2.87
C ARG A 338 -20.47 6.52 -2.81
N ASP A 339 -20.18 5.92 -1.67
CA ASP A 339 -20.19 4.47 -1.51
C ASP A 339 -21.59 3.91 -1.73
N LYS A 340 -22.61 4.54 -1.16
CA LYS A 340 -24.00 4.15 -1.35
C LYS A 340 -24.49 4.24 -2.80
N VAL A 341 -24.08 5.29 -3.52
CA VAL A 341 -24.44 5.44 -4.94
C VAL A 341 -23.64 4.48 -5.80
N THR A 342 -22.37 4.24 -5.49
CA THR A 342 -21.54 3.27 -6.21
C THR A 342 -22.09 1.85 -6.05
N GLU A 343 -22.48 1.43 -4.83
CA GLU A 343 -23.17 0.15 -4.59
C GLU A 343 -24.44 0.02 -5.46
N TYR A 344 -25.26 1.09 -5.48
CA TYR A 344 -26.45 1.10 -6.34
C TYR A 344 -26.11 0.95 -7.83
N LEU A 345 -25.06 1.61 -8.32
CA LEU A 345 -24.62 1.53 -9.71
C LEU A 345 -24.08 0.13 -10.04
N VAL A 346 -23.34 -0.49 -9.14
CA VAL A 346 -22.87 -1.88 -9.24
C VAL A 346 -24.05 -2.84 -9.37
N ASP A 347 -25.08 -2.68 -8.54
CA ASP A 347 -26.29 -3.51 -8.60
C ASP A 347 -27.06 -3.37 -9.93
N GLN A 348 -26.93 -2.23 -10.62
CA GLN A 348 -27.64 -1.93 -11.86
C GLN A 348 -26.78 -2.10 -13.12
N CYS A 349 -25.48 -2.39 -13.00
CA CYS A 349 -24.60 -2.53 -14.15
C CYS A 349 -24.84 -3.85 -14.92
N ILE A 350 -24.35 -3.89 -16.14
CA ILE A 350 -24.33 -5.08 -16.99
C ILE A 350 -22.87 -5.50 -17.17
N GLN A 351 -22.50 -6.60 -16.54
CA GLN A 351 -21.18 -7.16 -16.71
C GLN A 351 -21.05 -7.88 -18.05
N VAL A 352 -20.08 -7.50 -18.86
CA VAL A 352 -19.80 -8.08 -20.18
C VAL A 352 -18.47 -8.81 -20.17
N GLU A 353 -18.39 -9.98 -20.80
CA GLU A 353 -17.13 -10.69 -20.95
C GLU A 353 -16.15 -9.82 -21.75
N GLN A 354 -14.92 -9.67 -21.24
CA GLN A 354 -13.85 -9.05 -22.00
C GLN A 354 -13.58 -9.91 -23.23
N SER A 355 -13.84 -9.39 -24.42
CA SER A 355 -13.37 -10.03 -25.64
C SER A 355 -11.84 -9.93 -25.66
N ASP A 356 -11.13 -11.07 -25.59
CA ASP A 356 -9.68 -11.16 -25.75
C ASP A 356 -9.25 -10.45 -27.04
N THR A 357 -8.89 -9.18 -26.94
CA THR A 357 -8.22 -8.44 -28.02
C THR A 357 -6.69 -8.58 -27.95
N SER A 358 -6.16 -9.57 -27.23
CA SER A 358 -4.74 -9.87 -27.20
C SER A 358 -4.34 -10.83 -28.32
N GLY A 359 -4.55 -10.41 -29.58
CA GLY A 359 -4.24 -11.30 -30.71
C GLY A 359 -4.27 -10.60 -32.06
N ALA A 360 -3.49 -9.52 -32.20
CA ALA A 360 -3.02 -9.06 -33.52
C ALA A 360 -2.14 -7.81 -33.38
N GLU A 361 -0.84 -8.00 -33.15
CA GLU A 361 0.21 -7.33 -33.96
C GLU A 361 1.57 -7.94 -33.60
#